data_d35b4872c36de47843c576e368cb6378
#
_entry.id   d35b4872c36de47843c576e368cb6378
#
_cell.length_a   1.000
_cell.length_b   1.000
_cell.length_c   1.000
_cell.angle_alpha   90.00
_cell.angle_beta   90.00
_cell.angle_gamma   90.00
#
_symmetry.space_group_name_H-M   'P 1'
#
loop_
_entity.id
_entity.type
_entity.pdbx_description
1 polymer ?
#
loop_
_entity_poly.entity_id
_entity_poly.type
_entity_poly.pdbx_seq_one_letter_code
_entity_poly.pdbx_strand_id
1 'polypeptide(L)'
;MNDLSRTLAFAPMSSPPSARAPATDPVYLDHAASTPMLAEAVAAMTEQLVRTGNPSSLHASGRAARRVVEESRERIAAAIGARPAEVVFTSGGTESDNLAVKGLFWARRDEDPRRTRILSTAVEHHAVLDPLHWLAEHEGAGVELLPVDSLARLDVEALRAAVERDGSSVALVSVMWANNEVGTIQPMADVVEVAHAHGIPVHTDAVQAVGQVPVDFAASGLDLLTLTAHKVGGPYGVGALVVRRELALAPLQHGGGQERDVRSGTLDAPAIAGFATAVELAVKRQAKHFDRICALRNDLVERVLAQVPDAAMNGDPLCAVDHRLPGNAHLTFPGCEGDSLLMLLDARGIACSTGSACSAGVPQPSHVLLAMGRDEEQARSSLRFSLGHTTTTSDVDALVEAIGPVVERARAAGVVGGAGSAARKAAG
;
A
#
# COMPACT_ATOMS: atom_id res chain seq x y z
N MET A 1 12.70 -31.14 58.57
CA MET A 1 11.84 -30.02 58.98
C MET A 1 12.69 -28.77 58.81
N ASN A 2 12.69 -28.16 57.65
CA ASN A 2 13.34 -26.88 57.40
C ASN A 2 12.31 -25.96 56.77
N ASP A 3 12.11 -24.91 57.50
CA ASP A 3 11.21 -23.78 57.22
C ASP A 3 11.73 -22.96 56.03
N LEU A 4 10.93 -22.84 54.96
CA LEU A 4 11.18 -22.01 53.79
C LEU A 4 10.00 -21.05 53.57
N SER A 5 9.68 -20.24 54.59
CA SER A 5 8.80 -19.07 54.44
C SER A 5 9.65 -17.80 54.30
N ARG A 6 10.25 -17.56 53.09
CA ARG A 6 10.78 -16.24 52.74
C ARG A 6 9.77 -15.49 51.88
N THR A 7 8.99 -14.66 52.53
CA THR A 7 8.14 -13.65 51.88
C THR A 7 9.02 -12.65 51.13
N LEU A 8 8.97 -12.65 49.81
CA LEU A 8 9.57 -11.60 48.99
C LEU A 8 8.71 -10.33 49.13
N ALA A 9 9.20 -9.37 49.90
CA ALA A 9 8.64 -8.03 49.93
C ALA A 9 9.00 -7.29 48.63
N PHE A 10 8.02 -7.01 47.78
CA PHE A 10 8.19 -6.10 46.68
C PHE A 10 8.36 -4.67 47.22
N ALA A 11 9.47 -4.02 46.89
CA ALA A 11 9.66 -2.59 47.12
C ALA A 11 8.63 -1.79 46.29
N PRO A 12 8.07 -0.68 46.81
CA PRO A 12 7.16 0.15 46.05
C PRO A 12 7.88 0.72 44.84
N MET A 13 7.31 0.52 43.63
CA MET A 13 7.81 1.12 42.41
C MET A 13 7.77 2.64 42.58
N SER A 14 8.90 3.29 42.32
CA SER A 14 9.01 4.73 42.25
C SER A 14 8.03 5.25 41.18
N SER A 15 7.31 6.34 41.47
CA SER A 15 6.39 7.02 40.58
C SER A 15 7.06 7.28 39.22
N PRO A 16 6.33 7.07 38.14
CA PRO A 16 6.89 7.39 36.81
C PRO A 16 7.24 8.88 36.74
N PRO A 17 8.28 9.25 36.00
CA PRO A 17 8.66 10.65 35.84
C PRO A 17 7.47 11.45 35.29
N SER A 18 7.28 12.66 35.81
CA SER A 18 6.20 13.57 35.47
C SER A 18 6.03 13.68 33.93
N ALA A 19 4.80 13.50 33.49
CA ALA A 19 4.43 13.65 32.09
C ALA A 19 4.98 14.98 31.54
N ARG A 20 5.81 14.90 30.50
CA ARG A 20 6.13 16.03 29.64
C ARG A 20 4.80 16.70 29.25
N ALA A 21 4.77 18.04 29.23
CA ALA A 21 3.64 18.79 28.68
C ALA A 21 3.19 18.18 27.36
N PRO A 22 1.88 18.14 27.05
CA PRO A 22 1.40 17.55 25.82
C PRO A 22 2.13 18.21 24.66
N ALA A 23 2.96 17.43 23.94
CA ALA A 23 3.37 17.80 22.62
C ALA A 23 2.07 18.01 21.82
N THR A 24 1.93 19.11 21.11
CA THR A 24 0.89 19.27 20.10
C THR A 24 0.86 17.98 19.29
N ASP A 25 -0.34 17.43 19.04
CA ASP A 25 -0.47 16.19 18.27
C ASP A 25 0.37 16.32 16.99
N PRO A 26 1.19 15.31 16.66
CA PRO A 26 2.07 15.39 15.50
C PRO A 26 1.24 15.55 14.22
N VAL A 27 1.71 16.39 13.32
CA VAL A 27 1.14 16.54 11.98
C VAL A 27 1.42 15.26 11.20
N TYR A 28 0.37 14.52 10.84
CA TYR A 28 0.49 13.23 10.19
C TYR A 28 0.17 13.31 8.70
N LEU A 29 1.22 13.25 7.87
CA LEU A 29 1.14 13.30 6.40
C LEU A 29 1.75 12.04 5.75
N ASP A 30 1.53 10.87 6.37
CA ASP A 30 1.98 9.58 5.85
C ASP A 30 0.83 8.54 5.76
N HIS A 31 -0.34 8.99 5.33
CA HIS A 31 -1.53 8.13 5.17
C HIS A 31 -1.35 7.01 4.14
N ALA A 32 -0.48 7.18 3.14
CA ALA A 32 -0.17 6.13 2.18
C ALA A 32 0.65 4.97 2.79
N ALA A 33 1.40 5.19 3.88
CA ALA A 33 2.04 4.11 4.62
C ALA A 33 1.03 3.40 5.54
N SER A 34 0.23 4.14 6.29
CA SER A 34 -0.89 3.63 7.08
C SER A 34 -1.82 4.79 7.45
N THR A 35 -3.13 4.58 7.48
CA THR A 35 -4.06 5.63 7.90
C THR A 35 -4.61 5.34 9.29
N PRO A 36 -4.84 6.36 10.15
CA PRO A 36 -5.43 6.16 11.47
C PRO A 36 -6.73 5.36 11.39
N MET A 37 -6.90 4.46 12.35
CA MET A 37 -8.08 3.59 12.39
C MET A 37 -9.35 4.39 12.69
N LEU A 38 -10.41 4.16 11.92
CA LEU A 38 -11.70 4.79 12.14
C LEU A 38 -12.30 4.37 13.49
N ALA A 39 -12.91 5.31 14.22
CA ALA A 39 -13.53 5.01 15.51
C ALA A 39 -14.60 3.92 15.40
N GLU A 40 -15.35 3.90 14.30
CA GLU A 40 -16.36 2.88 14.01
C GLU A 40 -15.72 1.50 13.77
N ALA A 41 -14.55 1.43 13.14
CA ALA A 41 -13.80 0.19 12.96
C ALA A 41 -13.24 -0.33 14.28
N VAL A 42 -12.71 0.57 15.13
CA VAL A 42 -12.29 0.25 16.50
C VAL A 42 -13.47 -0.33 17.30
N ALA A 43 -14.64 0.30 17.26
CA ALA A 43 -15.82 -0.16 17.97
C ALA A 43 -16.27 -1.55 17.49
N ALA A 44 -16.34 -1.77 16.15
CA ALA A 44 -16.72 -3.05 15.56
C ALA A 44 -15.74 -4.17 15.95
N MET A 45 -14.44 -3.89 15.97
CA MET A 45 -13.41 -4.83 16.40
C MET A 45 -13.54 -5.14 17.89
N THR A 46 -13.68 -4.11 18.72
CA THR A 46 -13.78 -4.24 20.20
C THR A 46 -14.99 -5.06 20.60
N GLU A 47 -16.13 -4.91 19.94
CA GLU A 47 -17.31 -5.73 20.18
C GLU A 47 -17.03 -7.22 20.01
N GLN A 48 -16.17 -7.61 19.09
CA GLN A 48 -15.84 -9.02 18.83
C GLN A 48 -14.72 -9.53 19.75
N LEU A 49 -13.79 -8.68 20.18
CA LEU A 49 -12.65 -9.08 21.04
C LEU A 49 -13.09 -9.71 22.37
N VAL A 50 -14.24 -9.31 22.90
CA VAL A 50 -14.79 -9.87 24.16
C VAL A 50 -15.56 -11.17 23.97
N ARG A 51 -15.73 -11.65 22.73
CA ARG A 51 -16.47 -12.87 22.39
C ARG A 51 -15.50 -14.04 22.17
N THR A 52 -15.94 -15.23 22.56
CA THR A 52 -15.18 -16.47 22.33
C THR A 52 -15.89 -17.32 21.27
N GLY A 53 -15.17 -17.69 20.21
CA GLY A 53 -15.70 -18.58 19.17
C GLY A 53 -14.70 -18.79 18.05
N ASN A 54 -14.54 -20.04 17.60
CA ASN A 54 -13.81 -20.36 16.39
C ASN A 54 -14.81 -20.48 15.25
N PRO A 55 -14.68 -19.72 14.13
CA PRO A 55 -15.61 -19.77 13.01
C PRO A 55 -15.79 -21.17 12.37
N SER A 56 -14.83 -22.08 12.57
CA SER A 56 -14.91 -23.48 12.09
C SER A 56 -15.67 -24.41 13.02
N SER A 57 -16.02 -23.98 14.26
CA SER A 57 -16.71 -24.82 15.23
C SER A 57 -18.22 -24.86 15.01
N LEU A 58 -18.85 -26.05 15.24
CA LEU A 58 -20.27 -26.27 15.00
C LEU A 58 -21.18 -25.82 16.14
N HIS A 59 -20.65 -25.55 17.33
CA HIS A 59 -21.45 -25.08 18.48
C HIS A 59 -21.86 -23.59 18.34
N ALA A 60 -22.74 -23.13 19.22
CA ALA A 60 -23.36 -21.80 19.12
C ALA A 60 -22.35 -20.65 19.01
N SER A 61 -21.29 -20.64 19.85
CA SER A 61 -20.25 -19.60 19.81
C SER A 61 -19.47 -19.63 18.50
N GLY A 62 -19.17 -20.82 17.95
CA GLY A 62 -18.51 -20.94 16.65
C GLY A 62 -19.38 -20.43 15.50
N ARG A 63 -20.67 -20.78 15.51
CA ARG A 63 -21.63 -20.26 14.51
C ARG A 63 -21.79 -18.74 14.61
N ALA A 64 -21.73 -18.17 15.80
CA ALA A 64 -21.77 -16.71 16.00
C ALA A 64 -20.53 -16.04 15.39
N ALA A 65 -19.32 -16.56 15.65
CA ALA A 65 -18.10 -16.06 15.06
C ALA A 65 -18.11 -16.21 13.52
N ARG A 66 -18.58 -17.35 13.00
CA ARG A 66 -18.74 -17.55 11.56
C ARG A 66 -19.68 -16.54 10.93
N ARG A 67 -20.80 -16.23 11.58
CA ARG A 67 -21.75 -15.22 11.10
C ARG A 67 -21.05 -13.86 10.95
N VAL A 68 -20.25 -13.44 11.93
CA VAL A 68 -19.49 -12.18 11.85
C VAL A 68 -18.58 -12.16 10.63
N VAL A 69 -17.86 -13.25 10.38
CA VAL A 69 -16.98 -13.38 9.20
C VAL A 69 -17.77 -13.29 7.90
N GLU A 70 -18.88 -14.03 7.77
CA GLU A 70 -19.66 -14.05 6.53
C GLU A 70 -20.39 -12.72 6.28
N GLU A 71 -21.00 -12.10 7.30
CA GLU A 71 -21.60 -10.76 7.18
C GLU A 71 -20.55 -9.70 6.81
N SER A 72 -19.35 -9.81 7.35
CA SER A 72 -18.22 -8.94 6.98
C SER A 72 -17.78 -9.15 5.53
N ARG A 73 -17.73 -10.39 5.08
CA ARG A 73 -17.45 -10.76 3.68
C ARG A 73 -18.48 -10.17 2.72
N GLU A 74 -19.76 -10.26 3.06
CA GLU A 74 -20.86 -9.68 2.28
C GLU A 74 -20.73 -8.15 2.18
N ARG A 75 -20.40 -7.47 3.28
CA ARG A 75 -20.23 -6.01 3.33
C ARG A 75 -19.04 -5.54 2.47
N ILE A 76 -17.89 -6.22 2.57
CA ILE A 76 -16.73 -5.93 1.71
C ILE A 76 -17.07 -6.14 0.25
N ALA A 77 -17.65 -7.30 -0.09
CA ALA A 77 -18.05 -7.62 -1.46
C ALA A 77 -19.00 -6.56 -2.04
N ALA A 78 -20.04 -6.20 -1.30
CA ALA A 78 -21.00 -5.18 -1.72
C ALA A 78 -20.34 -3.80 -1.93
N ALA A 79 -19.38 -3.44 -1.09
CA ALA A 79 -18.71 -2.14 -1.17
C ALA A 79 -17.85 -1.99 -2.42
N ILE A 80 -17.26 -3.08 -2.93
CA ILE A 80 -16.33 -3.07 -4.07
C ILE A 80 -16.89 -3.75 -5.33
N GLY A 81 -18.22 -3.98 -5.40
CA GLY A 81 -18.85 -4.57 -6.57
C GLY A 81 -18.46 -6.05 -6.83
N ALA A 82 -18.12 -6.81 -5.79
CA ALA A 82 -17.78 -8.23 -5.89
C ALA A 82 -18.91 -9.12 -5.34
N ARG A 83 -18.81 -10.43 -5.59
CA ARG A 83 -19.67 -11.43 -4.93
C ARG A 83 -19.01 -11.90 -3.63
N PRO A 84 -19.75 -12.21 -2.55
CA PRO A 84 -19.15 -12.69 -1.30
C PRO A 84 -18.25 -13.92 -1.49
N ALA A 85 -18.61 -14.83 -2.39
CA ALA A 85 -17.82 -16.01 -2.69
C ALA A 85 -16.50 -15.73 -3.42
N GLU A 86 -16.22 -14.49 -3.84
CA GLU A 86 -14.99 -14.08 -4.49
C GLU A 86 -13.98 -13.50 -3.47
N VAL A 87 -14.42 -13.08 -2.30
CA VAL A 87 -13.56 -12.52 -1.26
C VAL A 87 -12.86 -13.64 -0.49
N VAL A 88 -11.53 -13.58 -0.37
CA VAL A 88 -10.68 -14.49 0.42
C VAL A 88 -9.92 -13.63 1.44
N PHE A 89 -10.13 -13.87 2.73
CA PHE A 89 -9.42 -13.14 3.79
C PHE A 89 -7.98 -13.60 3.91
N THR A 90 -7.09 -12.63 4.10
CA THR A 90 -5.64 -12.81 4.25
C THR A 90 -5.14 -12.00 5.45
N SER A 91 -3.83 -12.05 5.72
CA SER A 91 -3.21 -11.23 6.77
C SER A 91 -2.87 -9.80 6.34
N GLY A 92 -3.09 -9.44 5.06
CA GLY A 92 -2.79 -8.11 4.53
C GLY A 92 -2.54 -8.11 3.03
N GLY A 93 -2.18 -6.95 2.46
CA GLY A 93 -1.89 -6.78 1.04
C GLY A 93 -0.77 -7.70 0.57
N THR A 94 0.34 -7.75 1.30
CA THR A 94 1.49 -8.58 0.93
C THR A 94 1.14 -10.07 0.78
N GLU A 95 0.35 -10.65 1.68
CA GLU A 95 -0.11 -12.04 1.52
C GLU A 95 -1.03 -12.17 0.31
N SER A 96 -1.93 -11.20 0.10
CA SER A 96 -2.86 -11.21 -1.03
C SER A 96 -2.13 -11.14 -2.37
N ASP A 97 -1.13 -10.24 -2.51
CA ASP A 97 -0.32 -10.11 -3.73
C ASP A 97 0.50 -11.37 -4.00
N ASN A 98 1.14 -11.93 -2.96
CA ASN A 98 1.85 -13.20 -3.10
C ASN A 98 0.92 -14.34 -3.55
N LEU A 99 -0.29 -14.41 -2.96
CA LEU A 99 -1.28 -15.43 -3.33
C LEU A 99 -1.76 -15.23 -4.77
N ALA A 100 -2.02 -13.98 -5.18
CA ALA A 100 -2.40 -13.66 -6.54
C ALA A 100 -1.28 -14.02 -7.53
N VAL A 101 -0.07 -13.52 -7.32
CA VAL A 101 1.06 -13.69 -8.26
C VAL A 101 1.53 -15.14 -8.30
N LYS A 102 1.91 -15.71 -7.15
CA LYS A 102 2.46 -17.08 -7.09
C LYS A 102 1.37 -18.13 -7.30
N GLY A 103 0.24 -17.97 -6.60
CA GLY A 103 -0.85 -18.94 -6.65
C GLY A 103 -1.45 -19.08 -8.05
N LEU A 104 -1.63 -17.95 -8.75
CA LEU A 104 -2.13 -17.97 -10.12
C LEU A 104 -1.07 -18.51 -11.09
N PHE A 105 0.19 -18.08 -10.97
CA PHE A 105 1.28 -18.57 -11.82
C PHE A 105 1.39 -20.11 -11.75
N TRP A 106 1.40 -20.68 -10.55
CA TRP A 106 1.46 -22.13 -10.38
C TRP A 106 0.25 -22.83 -10.98
N ALA A 107 -0.96 -22.37 -10.68
CA ALA A 107 -2.18 -22.98 -11.22
C ALA A 107 -2.22 -22.93 -12.76
N ARG A 108 -1.84 -21.79 -13.36
CA ARG A 108 -1.83 -21.62 -14.83
C ARG A 108 -0.76 -22.47 -15.50
N ARG A 109 0.42 -22.60 -14.88
CA ARG A 109 1.50 -23.46 -15.38
C ARG A 109 1.15 -24.96 -15.25
N ASP A 110 0.44 -25.33 -14.18
CA ASP A 110 -0.02 -26.72 -14.03
C ASP A 110 -1.09 -27.11 -15.07
N GLU A 111 -1.95 -26.14 -15.46
CA GLU A 111 -2.92 -26.35 -16.56
C GLU A 111 -2.22 -26.44 -17.92
N ASP A 112 -1.26 -25.57 -18.19
CA ASP A 112 -0.49 -25.52 -19.43
C ASP A 112 0.98 -25.14 -19.13
N PRO A 113 1.91 -26.09 -19.20
CA PRO A 113 3.35 -25.87 -18.91
C PRO A 113 4.03 -24.79 -19.77
N ARG A 114 3.41 -24.33 -20.85
CA ARG A 114 3.91 -23.22 -21.66
C ARG A 114 3.69 -21.86 -21.01
N ARG A 115 2.78 -21.75 -20.05
CA ARG A 115 2.43 -20.49 -19.37
C ARG A 115 3.47 -20.17 -18.30
N THR A 116 4.60 -19.66 -18.76
CA THR A 116 5.76 -19.35 -17.91
C THR A 116 6.08 -17.87 -17.84
N ARG A 117 5.39 -17.00 -18.62
CA ARG A 117 5.64 -15.56 -18.62
C ARG A 117 4.66 -14.84 -17.71
N ILE A 118 5.15 -13.77 -17.06
CA ILE A 118 4.35 -12.83 -16.28
C ILE A 118 4.67 -11.42 -16.77
N LEU A 119 3.64 -10.65 -17.08
CA LEU A 119 3.76 -9.25 -17.47
C LEU A 119 3.38 -8.36 -16.27
N SER A 120 4.20 -7.38 -15.96
CA SER A 120 3.98 -6.45 -14.84
C SER A 120 4.64 -5.09 -15.13
N THR A 121 4.63 -4.17 -14.16
CA THR A 121 5.30 -2.87 -14.32
C THR A 121 6.47 -2.71 -13.37
N ALA A 122 7.43 -1.82 -13.72
CA ALA A 122 8.55 -1.49 -12.84
C ALA A 122 8.13 -0.58 -11.68
N VAL A 123 6.88 -0.10 -11.64
CA VAL A 123 6.36 0.79 -10.59
C VAL A 123 5.49 0.09 -9.55
N GLU A 124 5.45 -1.24 -9.58
CA GLU A 124 4.71 -2.05 -8.61
C GLU A 124 5.28 -1.89 -7.19
N HIS A 125 4.43 -2.17 -6.19
CA HIS A 125 4.88 -2.31 -4.82
C HIS A 125 5.76 -3.58 -4.67
N HIS A 126 6.70 -3.58 -3.70
CA HIS A 126 7.55 -4.74 -3.41
C HIS A 126 6.78 -6.03 -3.10
N ALA A 127 5.54 -5.93 -2.60
CA ALA A 127 4.66 -7.09 -2.40
C ALA A 127 4.33 -7.84 -3.71
N VAL A 128 4.47 -7.17 -4.86
CA VAL A 128 4.36 -7.75 -6.22
C VAL A 128 5.74 -7.98 -6.83
N LEU A 129 6.67 -7.02 -6.79
CA LEU A 129 7.99 -7.16 -7.41
C LEU A 129 8.82 -8.30 -6.82
N ASP A 130 8.86 -8.42 -5.49
CA ASP A 130 9.68 -9.43 -4.84
C ASP A 130 9.20 -10.86 -5.15
N PRO A 131 7.88 -11.19 -5.10
CA PRO A 131 7.40 -12.48 -5.61
C PRO A 131 7.67 -12.73 -7.09
N LEU A 132 7.62 -11.70 -7.94
CA LEU A 132 7.99 -11.84 -9.36
C LEU A 132 9.46 -12.20 -9.53
N HIS A 133 10.37 -11.48 -8.85
CA HIS A 133 11.81 -11.79 -8.88
C HIS A 133 12.08 -13.19 -8.32
N TRP A 134 11.41 -13.55 -7.23
CA TRP A 134 11.55 -14.88 -6.65
C TRP A 134 11.13 -15.99 -7.62
N LEU A 135 9.99 -15.82 -8.33
CA LEU A 135 9.53 -16.77 -9.34
C LEU A 135 10.51 -16.89 -10.52
N ALA A 136 11.09 -15.75 -10.94
CA ALA A 136 12.10 -15.75 -12.00
C ALA A 136 13.36 -16.51 -11.57
N GLU A 137 13.86 -16.25 -10.36
CA GLU A 137 15.11 -16.83 -9.85
C GLU A 137 14.98 -18.32 -9.52
N HIS A 138 13.85 -18.73 -8.92
CA HIS A 138 13.70 -20.08 -8.34
C HIS A 138 12.84 -21.02 -9.18
N GLU A 139 11.95 -20.47 -10.02
CA GLU A 139 10.97 -21.28 -10.77
C GLU A 139 11.06 -21.08 -12.28
N GLY A 140 12.00 -20.28 -12.74
CA GLY A 140 12.24 -20.04 -14.17
C GLY A 140 11.11 -19.26 -14.85
N ALA A 141 10.35 -18.44 -14.12
CA ALA A 141 9.34 -17.57 -14.70
C ALA A 141 10.00 -16.49 -15.58
N GLY A 142 9.47 -16.27 -16.77
CA GLY A 142 9.85 -15.18 -17.65
C GLY A 142 9.15 -13.88 -17.25
N VAL A 143 9.71 -13.12 -16.30
CA VAL A 143 9.14 -11.85 -15.87
C VAL A 143 9.53 -10.74 -16.82
N GLU A 144 8.53 -10.02 -17.34
CA GLU A 144 8.72 -8.86 -18.21
C GLU A 144 8.10 -7.63 -17.56
N LEU A 145 8.94 -6.66 -17.19
CA LEU A 145 8.50 -5.39 -16.65
C LEU A 145 8.28 -4.40 -17.78
N LEU A 146 7.02 -4.06 -18.00
CA LEU A 146 6.57 -3.14 -19.04
C LEU A 146 6.97 -1.69 -18.69
N PRO A 147 7.31 -0.87 -19.70
CA PRO A 147 7.68 0.52 -19.49
C PRO A 147 6.49 1.35 -19.02
N VAL A 148 6.83 2.44 -18.31
CA VAL A 148 5.90 3.50 -17.94
C VAL A 148 6.37 4.84 -18.49
N ASP A 149 5.47 5.80 -18.60
CA ASP A 149 5.78 7.17 -18.97
C ASP A 149 6.36 7.99 -17.80
N SER A 150 6.67 9.26 -18.04
CA SER A 150 7.18 10.20 -17.04
C SER A 150 6.21 10.54 -15.93
N LEU A 151 4.95 10.09 -16.02
CA LEU A 151 3.91 10.20 -15.00
C LEU A 151 3.70 8.88 -14.23
N ALA A 152 4.51 7.85 -14.48
CA ALA A 152 4.38 6.49 -13.97
C ALA A 152 3.14 5.74 -14.54
N ARG A 153 2.63 6.10 -15.69
CA ARG A 153 1.52 5.42 -16.34
C ARG A 153 2.04 4.36 -17.30
N LEU A 154 1.46 3.16 -17.23
CA LEU A 154 1.82 2.04 -18.13
C LEU A 154 1.66 2.43 -19.61
N ASP A 155 2.66 2.09 -20.40
CA ASP A 155 2.55 2.10 -21.87
C ASP A 155 1.72 0.88 -22.32
N VAL A 156 0.45 1.14 -22.64
CA VAL A 156 -0.50 0.10 -23.09
C VAL A 156 -0.07 -0.53 -24.41
N GLU A 157 0.59 0.22 -25.30
CA GLU A 157 1.09 -0.32 -26.56
C GLU A 157 2.24 -1.32 -26.35
N ALA A 158 3.07 -1.09 -25.34
CA ALA A 158 4.08 -2.07 -24.94
C ALA A 158 3.45 -3.36 -24.40
N LEU A 159 2.35 -3.25 -23.62
CA LEU A 159 1.57 -4.42 -23.19
C LEU A 159 0.99 -5.15 -24.40
N ARG A 160 0.37 -4.45 -25.33
CA ARG A 160 -0.20 -5.02 -26.57
C ARG A 160 0.86 -5.78 -27.36
N ALA A 161 2.02 -5.18 -27.60
CA ALA A 161 3.14 -5.80 -28.30
C ALA A 161 3.68 -7.05 -27.57
N ALA A 162 3.75 -7.02 -26.24
CA ALA A 162 4.21 -8.15 -25.43
C ALA A 162 3.26 -9.36 -25.51
N VAL A 163 1.94 -9.10 -25.54
CA VAL A 163 0.91 -10.13 -25.65
C VAL A 163 0.81 -10.66 -27.09
N GLU A 164 0.84 -9.79 -28.10
CA GLU A 164 0.81 -10.21 -29.51
C GLU A 164 2.03 -11.06 -29.91
N ARG A 165 3.18 -10.80 -29.32
CA ARG A 165 4.41 -11.57 -29.55
C ARG A 165 4.27 -13.04 -29.16
N ASP A 166 3.70 -13.35 -28.00
CA ASP A 166 3.40 -14.70 -27.50
C ASP A 166 2.46 -14.67 -26.29
N GLY A 167 1.18 -14.38 -26.52
CA GLY A 167 0.16 -14.38 -25.46
C GLY A 167 -0.09 -15.77 -24.85
N SER A 168 0.16 -16.83 -25.63
CA SER A 168 -0.08 -18.21 -25.17
C SER A 168 0.83 -18.64 -24.03
N SER A 169 2.01 -18.02 -23.90
CA SER A 169 2.97 -18.28 -22.83
C SER A 169 2.72 -17.43 -21.58
N VAL A 170 1.81 -16.44 -21.63
CA VAL A 170 1.56 -15.55 -20.49
C VAL A 170 0.63 -16.22 -19.48
N ALA A 171 1.09 -16.37 -18.25
CA ALA A 171 0.31 -16.89 -17.13
C ALA A 171 -0.66 -15.84 -16.56
N LEU A 172 -0.18 -14.60 -16.37
CA LEU A 172 -0.96 -13.46 -15.86
C LEU A 172 -0.34 -12.11 -16.25
N VAL A 173 -1.17 -11.08 -16.21
CA VAL A 173 -0.79 -9.67 -16.15
C VAL A 173 -1.05 -9.17 -14.75
N SER A 174 -0.06 -8.49 -14.12
CA SER A 174 -0.22 -7.88 -12.80
C SER A 174 0.18 -6.41 -12.86
N VAL A 175 -0.80 -5.51 -12.69
CA VAL A 175 -0.61 -4.05 -12.74
C VAL A 175 -1.36 -3.42 -11.58
N MET A 176 -0.66 -2.64 -10.74
CA MET A 176 -1.30 -1.93 -9.63
C MET A 176 -2.37 -0.95 -10.13
N TRP A 177 -3.43 -0.73 -9.36
CA TRP A 177 -4.47 0.23 -9.74
C TRP A 177 -3.98 1.68 -9.62
N ALA A 178 -3.29 1.97 -8.54
CA ALA A 178 -2.77 3.32 -8.27
C ALA A 178 -1.43 3.23 -7.54
N ASN A 179 -0.47 4.04 -7.98
CA ASN A 179 0.87 4.03 -7.42
C ASN A 179 0.91 4.67 -6.02
N ASN A 180 1.52 3.99 -5.07
CA ASN A 180 1.61 4.40 -3.66
C ASN A 180 2.58 5.56 -3.41
N GLU A 181 3.51 5.83 -4.31
CA GLU A 181 4.47 6.93 -4.20
C GLU A 181 3.93 8.19 -4.87
N VAL A 182 3.81 8.19 -6.18
CA VAL A 182 3.44 9.37 -6.97
C VAL A 182 1.93 9.54 -7.14
N GLY A 183 1.13 8.54 -6.80
CA GLY A 183 -0.33 8.62 -6.79
C GLY A 183 -0.99 8.40 -8.16
N THR A 184 -0.25 8.18 -9.23
CA THR A 184 -0.78 8.00 -10.60
C THR A 184 -1.67 6.75 -10.68
N ILE A 185 -2.81 6.88 -11.37
CA ILE A 185 -3.77 5.80 -11.63
C ILE A 185 -3.44 5.17 -12.97
N GLN A 186 -3.46 3.83 -13.02
CA GLN A 186 -3.16 3.06 -14.21
C GLN A 186 -4.39 2.89 -15.12
N PRO A 187 -4.21 2.71 -16.42
CA PRO A 187 -5.29 2.57 -17.40
C PRO A 187 -5.89 1.16 -17.38
N MET A 188 -6.55 0.79 -16.25
CA MET A 188 -6.97 -0.59 -15.99
C MET A 188 -7.95 -1.14 -17.03
N ALA A 189 -8.83 -0.29 -17.60
CA ALA A 189 -9.76 -0.73 -18.64
C ALA A 189 -9.02 -1.23 -19.88
N ASP A 190 -8.00 -0.48 -20.32
CA ASP A 190 -7.18 -0.86 -21.49
C ASP A 190 -6.34 -2.11 -21.18
N VAL A 191 -5.80 -2.22 -19.97
CA VAL A 191 -5.04 -3.41 -19.52
C VAL A 191 -5.90 -4.66 -19.60
N VAL A 192 -7.12 -4.60 -19.05
CA VAL A 192 -8.08 -5.72 -19.08
C VAL A 192 -8.48 -6.08 -20.49
N GLU A 193 -8.82 -5.08 -21.32
CA GLU A 193 -9.19 -5.30 -22.74
C GLU A 193 -8.08 -6.04 -23.50
N VAL A 194 -6.84 -5.57 -23.40
CA VAL A 194 -5.70 -6.17 -24.10
C VAL A 194 -5.42 -7.59 -23.62
N ALA A 195 -5.39 -7.81 -22.30
CA ALA A 195 -5.10 -9.13 -21.73
C ALA A 195 -6.20 -10.15 -22.04
N HIS A 196 -7.47 -9.74 -21.87
CA HIS A 196 -8.62 -10.63 -22.09
C HIS A 196 -8.83 -11.02 -23.54
N ALA A 197 -8.43 -10.18 -24.52
CA ALA A 197 -8.43 -10.54 -25.93
C ALA A 197 -7.58 -11.81 -26.21
N HIS A 198 -6.65 -12.15 -25.31
CA HIS A 198 -5.78 -13.33 -25.40
C HIS A 198 -6.06 -14.37 -24.30
N GLY A 199 -7.13 -14.23 -23.52
CA GLY A 199 -7.49 -15.15 -22.42
C GLY A 199 -6.50 -15.14 -21.25
N ILE A 200 -5.82 -14.00 -21.04
CA ILE A 200 -4.84 -13.81 -19.97
C ILE A 200 -5.54 -13.13 -18.78
N PRO A 201 -5.52 -13.72 -17.58
CA PRO A 201 -6.11 -13.12 -16.39
C PRO A 201 -5.31 -11.91 -15.90
N VAL A 202 -6.02 -10.92 -15.33
CA VAL A 202 -5.47 -9.68 -14.83
C VAL A 202 -5.63 -9.58 -13.31
N HIS A 203 -4.51 -9.41 -12.63
CA HIS A 203 -4.41 -9.03 -11.21
C HIS A 203 -4.13 -7.55 -11.06
N THR A 204 -4.72 -6.92 -10.05
CA THR A 204 -4.38 -5.56 -9.62
C THR A 204 -4.15 -5.48 -8.11
N ASP A 205 -3.04 -4.84 -7.71
CA ASP A 205 -2.90 -4.30 -6.36
C ASP A 205 -3.72 -3.00 -6.27
N ALA A 206 -4.90 -3.08 -5.63
CA ALA A 206 -5.79 -1.95 -5.39
C ALA A 206 -5.70 -1.39 -3.96
N VAL A 207 -4.65 -1.73 -3.23
CA VAL A 207 -4.42 -1.34 -1.83
C VAL A 207 -4.49 0.17 -1.63
N GLN A 208 -4.02 0.96 -2.58
CA GLN A 208 -4.07 2.41 -2.52
C GLN A 208 -5.35 2.99 -3.16
N ALA A 209 -6.08 2.23 -3.96
CA ALA A 209 -7.23 2.72 -4.72
C ALA A 209 -8.56 2.61 -3.95
N VAL A 210 -8.79 1.47 -3.27
CA VAL A 210 -10.05 1.22 -2.54
C VAL A 210 -10.32 2.32 -1.52
N GLY A 211 -11.52 2.92 -1.59
CA GLY A 211 -11.95 4.02 -0.72
C GLY A 211 -11.36 5.39 -1.06
N GLN A 212 -10.40 5.48 -1.98
CA GLN A 212 -9.81 6.73 -2.47
C GLN A 212 -10.39 7.15 -3.82
N VAL A 213 -10.58 6.19 -4.72
CA VAL A 213 -11.19 6.35 -6.04
C VAL A 213 -12.26 5.28 -6.25
N PRO A 214 -13.19 5.45 -7.21
CA PRO A 214 -14.19 4.42 -7.50
C PRO A 214 -13.53 3.11 -7.92
N VAL A 215 -13.83 2.03 -7.21
CA VAL A 215 -13.40 0.67 -7.52
C VAL A 215 -14.63 -0.23 -7.56
N ASP A 216 -14.91 -0.83 -8.69
CA ASP A 216 -15.95 -1.84 -8.88
C ASP A 216 -15.35 -3.06 -9.57
N PHE A 217 -15.21 -4.15 -8.82
CA PHE A 217 -14.55 -5.37 -9.31
C PHE A 217 -15.30 -6.01 -10.48
N ALA A 218 -16.61 -6.06 -10.44
CA ALA A 218 -17.39 -6.67 -11.53
C ALA A 218 -17.32 -5.80 -12.79
N ALA A 219 -17.50 -4.47 -12.65
CA ALA A 219 -17.49 -3.55 -13.77
C ALA A 219 -16.11 -3.37 -14.40
N SER A 220 -15.03 -3.48 -13.62
CA SER A 220 -13.65 -3.36 -14.12
C SER A 220 -13.22 -4.50 -15.05
N GLY A 221 -13.89 -5.65 -14.98
CA GLY A 221 -13.48 -6.84 -15.71
C GLY A 221 -12.30 -7.61 -15.11
N LEU A 222 -11.69 -7.12 -14.03
CA LEU A 222 -10.54 -7.77 -13.37
C LEU A 222 -10.84 -9.19 -12.91
N ASP A 223 -9.79 -10.00 -12.83
CA ASP A 223 -9.87 -11.39 -12.37
C ASP A 223 -9.45 -11.53 -10.90
N LEU A 224 -8.46 -10.72 -10.47
CA LEU A 224 -8.00 -10.66 -9.08
C LEU A 224 -7.77 -9.21 -8.65
N LEU A 225 -8.09 -8.92 -7.37
CA LEU A 225 -7.89 -7.60 -6.78
C LEU A 225 -7.44 -7.76 -5.33
N THR A 226 -6.33 -7.11 -4.99
CA THR A 226 -5.79 -7.06 -3.63
C THR A 226 -6.25 -5.81 -2.90
N LEU A 227 -6.66 -5.96 -1.62
CA LEU A 227 -6.95 -4.84 -0.72
C LEU A 227 -6.53 -5.15 0.72
N THR A 228 -6.31 -4.10 1.52
CA THR A 228 -5.88 -4.25 2.93
C THR A 228 -6.57 -3.24 3.86
N ALA A 229 -6.77 -3.63 5.10
CA ALA A 229 -7.55 -2.85 6.05
C ALA A 229 -6.86 -1.54 6.48
N HIS A 230 -5.55 -1.58 6.80
CA HIS A 230 -4.86 -0.43 7.38
C HIS A 230 -4.70 0.77 6.44
N LYS A 231 -4.99 0.63 5.16
CA LYS A 231 -4.99 1.72 4.17
C LYS A 231 -6.34 2.43 4.07
N VAL A 232 -7.41 1.79 4.54
CA VAL A 232 -8.78 2.34 4.51
C VAL A 232 -9.31 2.73 5.90
N GLY A 233 -8.43 2.77 6.92
CA GLY A 233 -8.81 3.07 8.30
C GLY A 233 -9.34 1.88 9.08
N GLY A 234 -8.95 0.68 8.67
CA GLY A 234 -9.16 -0.57 9.39
C GLY A 234 -7.93 -1.04 10.18
N PRO A 235 -8.01 -2.21 10.84
CA PRO A 235 -6.91 -2.75 11.64
C PRO A 235 -5.73 -3.26 10.79
N TYR A 236 -4.56 -3.34 11.41
CA TYR A 236 -3.41 -4.02 10.86
C TYR A 236 -3.63 -5.55 10.86
N GLY A 237 -2.85 -6.26 10.04
CA GLY A 237 -2.81 -7.72 10.07
C GLY A 237 -4.02 -8.41 9.42
N VAL A 238 -4.81 -7.69 8.64
CA VAL A 238 -5.91 -8.24 7.85
C VAL A 238 -6.02 -7.56 6.49
N GLY A 239 -6.31 -8.36 5.48
CA GLY A 239 -6.58 -7.93 4.11
C GLY A 239 -7.48 -8.93 3.40
N ALA A 240 -7.64 -8.76 2.11
CA ALA A 240 -8.37 -9.70 1.29
C ALA A 240 -7.83 -9.73 -0.14
N LEU A 241 -7.90 -10.90 -0.74
CA LEU A 241 -7.82 -11.11 -2.18
C LEU A 241 -9.23 -11.35 -2.71
N VAL A 242 -9.66 -10.53 -3.65
CA VAL A 242 -10.86 -10.81 -4.43
C VAL A 242 -10.43 -11.59 -5.66
N VAL A 243 -11.05 -12.74 -5.91
CA VAL A 243 -10.70 -13.61 -7.03
C VAL A 243 -11.95 -14.18 -7.66
N ARG A 244 -12.05 -14.10 -8.99
CA ARG A 244 -13.16 -14.70 -9.73
C ARG A 244 -13.26 -16.19 -9.41
N ARG A 245 -14.47 -16.64 -9.16
CA ARG A 245 -14.71 -18.01 -8.69
C ARG A 245 -14.21 -19.09 -9.67
N GLU A 246 -14.14 -18.75 -10.92
CA GLU A 246 -13.74 -19.63 -12.02
C GLU A 246 -12.22 -19.82 -12.11
N LEU A 247 -11.44 -18.94 -11.44
CA LEU A 247 -9.98 -19.04 -11.40
C LEU A 247 -9.51 -19.98 -10.29
N ALA A 248 -8.68 -20.92 -10.65
CA ALA A 248 -7.93 -21.74 -9.69
C ALA A 248 -6.70 -20.97 -9.19
N LEU A 249 -6.42 -21.10 -7.90
CA LEU A 249 -5.18 -20.65 -7.27
C LEU A 249 -4.52 -21.81 -6.53
N ALA A 250 -3.24 -21.99 -6.70
CA ALA A 250 -2.46 -22.85 -5.83
C ALA A 250 -2.26 -22.14 -4.47
N PRO A 251 -2.58 -22.81 -3.33
CA PRO A 251 -2.47 -22.17 -2.03
C PRO A 251 -1.02 -21.96 -1.63
N LEU A 252 -0.70 -20.82 -1.01
CA LEU A 252 0.60 -20.58 -0.38
C LEU A 252 0.72 -21.29 0.96
N GLN A 253 -0.39 -21.48 1.65
CA GLN A 253 -0.45 -21.99 3.02
C GLN A 253 -1.48 -23.12 3.11
N HIS A 254 -1.03 -24.29 3.53
CA HIS A 254 -1.85 -25.47 3.71
C HIS A 254 -2.28 -25.63 5.18
N GLY A 255 -3.44 -26.24 5.42
CA GLY A 255 -3.97 -26.46 6.77
C GLY A 255 -5.44 -26.90 6.77
N GLY A 256 -6.27 -26.25 7.57
CA GLY A 256 -7.65 -26.61 7.80
C GLY A 256 -8.67 -26.18 6.74
N GLY A 257 -8.26 -25.66 5.60
CA GLY A 257 -9.13 -25.34 4.44
C GLY A 257 -10.15 -24.21 4.65
N GLN A 258 -9.87 -23.25 5.56
CA GLN A 258 -10.86 -22.26 6.00
C GLN A 258 -11.41 -21.35 4.89
N GLU A 259 -10.56 -20.83 4.03
CA GLU A 259 -10.93 -20.00 2.87
C GLU A 259 -10.96 -20.86 1.60
N ARG A 260 -11.84 -21.85 1.55
CA ARG A 260 -12.06 -22.71 0.36
C ARG A 260 -10.80 -23.44 -0.12
N ASP A 261 -9.93 -23.86 0.80
CA ASP A 261 -8.61 -24.45 0.52
C ASP A 261 -7.62 -23.53 -0.20
N VAL A 262 -7.99 -22.29 -0.52
CA VAL A 262 -7.12 -21.27 -1.12
C VAL A 262 -6.20 -20.64 -0.07
N ARG A 263 -6.72 -20.43 1.15
CA ARG A 263 -5.95 -19.91 2.28
C ARG A 263 -6.38 -20.57 3.59
N SER A 264 -5.51 -21.34 4.19
CA SER A 264 -5.75 -22.01 5.46
C SER A 264 -5.33 -21.15 6.65
N GLY A 265 -5.96 -21.41 7.81
CA GLY A 265 -5.69 -20.72 9.09
C GLY A 265 -6.95 -20.16 9.73
N THR A 266 -6.98 -20.15 11.06
CA THR A 266 -8.10 -19.58 11.81
C THR A 266 -8.28 -18.11 11.47
N LEU A 267 -9.50 -17.72 11.13
CA LEU A 267 -9.82 -16.35 10.76
C LEU A 267 -9.94 -15.46 12.00
N ASP A 268 -9.36 -14.27 11.94
CA ASP A 268 -9.47 -13.22 12.95
C ASP A 268 -10.80 -12.47 12.80
N ALA A 269 -11.87 -13.00 13.39
CA ALA A 269 -13.19 -12.41 13.29
C ALA A 269 -13.26 -10.95 13.82
N PRO A 270 -12.59 -10.56 14.92
CA PRO A 270 -12.48 -9.17 15.34
C PRO A 270 -11.86 -8.23 14.28
N ALA A 271 -10.69 -8.59 13.75
CA ALA A 271 -10.03 -7.78 12.72
C ALA A 271 -10.86 -7.71 11.42
N ILE A 272 -11.47 -8.81 11.02
CA ILE A 272 -12.35 -8.87 9.84
C ILE A 272 -13.58 -7.96 10.01
N ALA A 273 -14.19 -7.89 11.20
CA ALA A 273 -15.31 -6.99 11.48
C ALA A 273 -14.89 -5.50 11.38
N GLY A 274 -13.73 -5.16 11.93
CA GLY A 274 -13.14 -3.83 11.80
C GLY A 274 -12.81 -3.47 10.34
N PHE A 275 -12.26 -4.41 9.60
CA PHE A 275 -11.95 -4.25 8.17
C PHE A 275 -13.20 -3.98 7.33
N ALA A 276 -14.24 -4.79 7.48
CA ALA A 276 -15.49 -4.60 6.75
C ALA A 276 -16.12 -3.24 7.02
N THR A 277 -16.10 -2.80 8.28
CA THR A 277 -16.59 -1.48 8.68
C THR A 277 -15.78 -0.36 8.02
N ALA A 278 -14.45 -0.50 7.98
CA ALA A 278 -13.57 0.49 7.38
C ALA A 278 -13.79 0.59 5.86
N VAL A 279 -13.85 -0.53 5.14
CA VAL A 279 -14.07 -0.55 3.68
C VAL A 279 -15.43 0.07 3.33
N GLU A 280 -16.51 -0.35 4.01
CA GLU A 280 -17.85 0.18 3.77
C GLU A 280 -17.89 1.71 3.95
N LEU A 281 -17.30 2.22 5.03
CA LEU A 281 -17.28 3.66 5.32
C LEU A 281 -16.38 4.43 4.37
N ALA A 282 -15.22 3.89 4.02
CA ALA A 282 -14.30 4.51 3.07
C ALA A 282 -14.97 4.67 1.70
N VAL A 283 -15.59 3.62 1.17
CA VAL A 283 -16.30 3.66 -0.11
C VAL A 283 -17.53 4.58 -0.04
N LYS A 284 -18.33 4.49 1.02
CA LYS A 284 -19.51 5.37 1.20
C LYS A 284 -19.16 6.86 1.26
N ARG A 285 -18.02 7.20 1.84
CA ARG A 285 -17.55 8.59 2.01
C ARG A 285 -16.66 9.06 0.87
N GLN A 286 -16.29 8.20 -0.05
CA GLN A 286 -15.22 8.35 -1.03
C GLN A 286 -15.33 9.64 -1.86
N ALA A 287 -16.45 9.95 -2.47
CA ALA A 287 -16.60 11.14 -3.32
C ALA A 287 -16.33 12.45 -2.55
N LYS A 288 -16.94 12.61 -1.35
CA LYS A 288 -16.69 13.78 -0.50
C LYS A 288 -15.26 13.84 0.03
N HIS A 289 -14.70 12.67 0.33
CA HIS A 289 -13.30 12.54 0.75
C HIS A 289 -12.38 12.98 -0.37
N PHE A 290 -12.60 12.49 -1.59
CA PHE A 290 -11.82 12.84 -2.78
C PHE A 290 -11.75 14.35 -2.98
N ASP A 291 -12.89 15.03 -3.05
CA ASP A 291 -12.96 16.47 -3.29
C ASP A 291 -12.22 17.27 -2.21
N ARG A 292 -12.46 16.93 -0.93
CA ARG A 292 -11.83 17.61 0.21
C ARG A 292 -10.31 17.43 0.22
N ILE A 293 -9.85 16.19 0.05
CA ILE A 293 -8.41 15.87 0.13
C ILE A 293 -7.68 16.41 -1.10
N CYS A 294 -8.31 16.36 -2.28
CA CYS A 294 -7.78 16.95 -3.49
C CYS A 294 -7.55 18.46 -3.32
N ALA A 295 -8.50 19.17 -2.72
CA ALA A 295 -8.35 20.59 -2.44
C ALA A 295 -7.19 20.88 -1.46
N LEU A 296 -7.09 20.14 -0.35
CA LEU A 296 -6.01 20.28 0.62
C LEU A 296 -4.64 19.97 0.00
N ARG A 297 -4.55 18.90 -0.81
CA ARG A 297 -3.31 18.51 -1.49
C ARG A 297 -2.89 19.56 -2.53
N ASN A 298 -3.81 20.12 -3.28
CA ASN A 298 -3.51 21.16 -4.26
C ASN A 298 -3.00 22.42 -3.57
N ASP A 299 -3.63 22.86 -2.47
CA ASP A 299 -3.17 23.98 -1.65
C ASP A 299 -1.76 23.73 -1.11
N LEU A 300 -1.50 22.53 -0.57
CA LEU A 300 -0.17 22.12 -0.10
C LEU A 300 0.88 22.24 -1.22
N VAL A 301 0.62 21.64 -2.38
CA VAL A 301 1.57 21.62 -3.50
C VAL A 301 1.84 23.02 -4.02
N GLU A 302 0.81 23.83 -4.26
CA GLU A 302 0.92 25.21 -4.74
C GLU A 302 1.80 26.06 -3.79
N ARG A 303 1.51 26.00 -2.50
CA ARG A 303 2.22 26.78 -1.48
C ARG A 303 3.65 26.29 -1.25
N VAL A 304 3.92 24.98 -1.31
CA VAL A 304 5.29 24.44 -1.22
C VAL A 304 6.11 24.87 -2.43
N LEU A 305 5.56 24.78 -3.66
CA LEU A 305 6.26 25.21 -4.87
C LEU A 305 6.51 26.74 -4.90
N ALA A 306 5.62 27.53 -4.30
CA ALA A 306 5.84 28.97 -4.15
C ALA A 306 6.99 29.30 -3.21
N GLN A 307 7.22 28.50 -2.15
CA GLN A 307 8.33 28.70 -1.21
C GLN A 307 9.67 28.10 -1.68
N VAL A 308 9.60 27.00 -2.45
CA VAL A 308 10.77 26.30 -2.99
C VAL A 308 10.61 26.21 -4.51
N PRO A 309 10.89 27.29 -5.26
CA PRO A 309 10.54 27.40 -6.69
C PRO A 309 11.23 26.40 -7.62
N ASP A 310 12.32 25.77 -7.20
CA ASP A 310 13.02 24.72 -7.93
C ASP A 310 12.55 23.30 -7.56
N ALA A 311 11.63 23.16 -6.60
CA ALA A 311 10.98 21.89 -6.33
C ALA A 311 10.05 21.51 -7.48
N ALA A 312 9.86 20.21 -7.69
CA ALA A 312 8.99 19.67 -8.74
C ALA A 312 8.06 18.58 -8.22
N MET A 313 6.81 18.58 -8.66
CA MET A 313 5.87 17.51 -8.36
C MET A 313 6.09 16.33 -9.31
N ASN A 314 6.04 15.11 -8.76
CA ASN A 314 6.10 13.85 -9.52
C ASN A 314 4.70 13.23 -9.68
N GLY A 315 4.54 12.46 -10.76
CA GLY A 315 3.26 11.83 -11.12
C GLY A 315 2.32 12.78 -11.88
N ASP A 316 1.11 12.32 -12.15
CA ASP A 316 0.11 13.09 -12.91
C ASP A 316 -0.32 14.34 -12.11
N PRO A 317 -0.22 15.56 -12.65
CA PRO A 317 -0.61 16.78 -11.94
C PRO A 317 -2.12 16.93 -11.77
N LEU A 318 -2.92 16.31 -12.64
CA LEU A 318 -4.37 16.46 -12.66
C LEU A 318 -5.04 15.66 -11.53
N CYS A 319 -5.72 16.35 -10.61
CA CYS A 319 -6.50 15.71 -9.56
C CYS A 319 -7.89 15.32 -10.08
N ALA A 320 -7.97 14.15 -10.69
CA ALA A 320 -9.21 13.53 -11.14
C ALA A 320 -9.17 12.03 -10.82
N VAL A 321 -10.33 11.42 -10.71
CA VAL A 321 -10.50 10.02 -10.22
C VAL A 321 -9.88 8.95 -11.13
N ASP A 322 -9.58 9.30 -12.36
CA ASP A 322 -8.93 8.49 -13.39
C ASP A 322 -7.46 8.89 -13.66
N HIS A 323 -6.97 9.92 -12.98
CA HIS A 323 -5.63 10.45 -13.15
C HIS A 323 -4.72 10.17 -11.96
N ARG A 324 -5.20 10.49 -10.74
CA ARG A 324 -4.40 10.32 -9.53
C ARG A 324 -5.22 10.17 -8.26
N LEU A 325 -4.59 9.59 -7.23
CA LEU A 325 -5.09 9.58 -5.87
C LEU A 325 -5.20 11.02 -5.33
N PRO A 326 -6.24 11.34 -4.55
CA PRO A 326 -6.46 12.70 -4.07
C PRO A 326 -5.40 13.19 -3.09
N GLY A 327 -4.83 12.29 -2.27
CA GLY A 327 -4.00 12.65 -1.13
C GLY A 327 -2.49 12.62 -1.38
N ASN A 328 -1.99 12.04 -2.48
CA ASN A 328 -0.54 11.92 -2.69
C ASN A 328 0.05 13.21 -3.25
N ALA A 329 1.03 13.78 -2.55
CA ALA A 329 1.91 14.85 -3.03
C ALA A 329 3.36 14.35 -2.93
N HIS A 330 3.94 13.95 -4.06
CA HIS A 330 5.33 13.51 -4.16
C HIS A 330 6.16 14.62 -4.79
N LEU A 331 7.14 15.14 -4.06
CA LEU A 331 7.89 16.33 -4.44
C LEU A 331 9.40 16.05 -4.42
N THR A 332 10.11 16.47 -5.46
CA THR A 332 11.57 16.48 -5.54
C THR A 332 12.11 17.84 -5.12
N PHE A 333 13.14 17.85 -4.29
CA PHE A 333 13.82 19.04 -3.75
C PHE A 333 15.31 19.04 -4.16
N PRO A 334 15.67 19.60 -5.31
CA PRO A 334 17.04 19.54 -5.82
C PRO A 334 18.08 20.00 -4.82
N GLY A 335 19.22 19.29 -4.75
CA GLY A 335 20.33 19.58 -3.84
C GLY A 335 20.06 19.14 -2.38
N CYS A 336 19.01 18.37 -2.12
CA CYS A 336 18.71 17.80 -0.80
C CYS A 336 18.82 16.27 -0.83
N GLU A 337 19.10 15.67 0.33
CA GLU A 337 18.89 14.24 0.57
C GLU A 337 17.53 14.06 1.25
N GLY A 338 16.68 13.18 0.71
CA GLY A 338 15.33 12.93 1.22
C GLY A 338 15.29 12.52 2.69
N ASP A 339 16.23 11.67 3.13
CA ASP A 339 16.33 11.27 4.54
C ASP A 339 16.68 12.46 5.46
N SER A 340 17.52 13.39 4.98
CA SER A 340 17.83 14.61 5.73
C SER A 340 16.60 15.52 5.88
N LEU A 341 15.81 15.65 4.81
CA LEU A 341 14.55 16.37 4.83
C LEU A 341 13.55 15.70 5.79
N LEU A 342 13.41 14.37 5.69
CA LEU A 342 12.54 13.58 6.58
C LEU A 342 12.89 13.80 8.05
N MET A 343 14.15 13.65 8.44
CA MET A 343 14.62 13.84 9.82
C MET A 343 14.39 15.27 10.33
N LEU A 344 14.56 16.26 9.46
CA LEU A 344 14.36 17.67 9.82
C LEU A 344 12.88 18.02 9.99
N LEU A 345 11.97 17.38 9.24
CA LEU A 345 10.53 17.51 9.40
C LEU A 345 10.04 16.75 10.64
N ASP A 346 10.51 15.53 10.86
CA ASP A 346 10.18 14.72 12.05
C ASP A 346 10.58 15.45 13.35
N ALA A 347 11.75 16.09 13.38
CA ALA A 347 12.19 16.93 14.50
C ALA A 347 11.27 18.14 14.77
N ARG A 348 10.39 18.48 13.82
CA ARG A 348 9.35 19.51 13.95
C ARG A 348 7.94 18.91 14.21
N GLY A 349 7.87 17.61 14.41
CA GLY A 349 6.60 16.91 14.64
C GLY A 349 5.77 16.69 13.37
N ILE A 350 6.38 16.69 12.18
CA ILE A 350 5.72 16.45 10.90
C ILE A 350 6.15 15.09 10.36
N ALA A 351 5.25 14.12 10.35
CA ALA A 351 5.47 12.79 9.81
C ALA A 351 5.19 12.74 8.30
N CYS A 352 6.18 12.31 7.52
CA CYS A 352 6.10 12.09 6.07
C CYS A 352 6.98 10.90 5.67
N SER A 353 7.18 10.64 4.39
CA SER A 353 7.97 9.52 3.88
C SER A 353 8.87 9.93 2.72
N THR A 354 9.96 9.21 2.47
CA THR A 354 10.74 9.30 1.22
C THR A 354 10.02 8.62 0.04
N GLY A 355 8.94 7.88 0.32
CA GLY A 355 8.20 7.11 -0.69
C GLY A 355 8.79 5.71 -0.92
N SER A 356 10.10 5.58 -1.01
CA SER A 356 10.79 4.31 -1.19
C SER A 356 10.82 3.48 0.10
N ALA A 357 10.68 2.16 -0.02
CA ALA A 357 10.90 1.25 1.10
C ALA A 357 12.39 1.19 1.43
N CYS A 358 12.75 1.41 2.70
CA CYS A 358 14.14 1.19 3.16
C CYS A 358 14.43 -0.31 3.18
N SER A 359 15.28 -0.80 2.28
CA SER A 359 15.80 -2.17 2.35
C SER A 359 16.90 -2.22 3.40
N ALA A 360 16.62 -2.89 4.53
CA ALA A 360 17.58 -3.13 5.62
C ALA A 360 18.26 -1.87 6.19
N GLY A 361 17.57 -0.71 6.19
CA GLY A 361 18.11 0.54 6.76
C GLY A 361 19.10 1.29 5.86
N VAL A 362 19.28 0.86 4.62
CA VAL A 362 20.07 1.59 3.62
C VAL A 362 19.10 2.33 2.68
N PRO A 363 19.21 3.67 2.57
CA PRO A 363 18.40 4.43 1.63
C PRO A 363 18.66 4.01 0.19
N GLN A 364 17.63 3.54 -0.48
CA GLN A 364 17.68 3.25 -1.92
C GLN A 364 16.91 4.34 -2.68
N PRO A 365 17.38 4.73 -3.89
CA PRO A 365 16.58 5.62 -4.72
C PRO A 365 15.24 4.96 -5.06
N SER A 366 14.17 5.75 -5.17
CA SER A 366 12.87 5.23 -5.55
C SER A 366 12.93 4.54 -6.90
N HIS A 367 12.62 3.24 -6.94
CA HIS A 367 12.52 2.47 -8.20
C HIS A 367 11.41 3.01 -9.10
N VAL A 368 10.35 3.59 -8.52
CA VAL A 368 9.27 4.26 -9.26
C VAL A 368 9.80 5.47 -10.01
N LEU A 369 10.54 6.35 -9.35
CA LEU A 369 11.11 7.54 -10.00
C LEU A 369 12.15 7.17 -11.06
N LEU A 370 12.97 6.14 -10.82
CA LEU A 370 13.91 5.63 -11.82
C LEU A 370 13.17 5.09 -13.05
N ALA A 371 12.08 4.33 -12.84
CA ALA A 371 11.23 3.82 -13.94
C ALA A 371 10.55 4.95 -14.73
N MET A 372 10.24 6.09 -14.09
CA MET A 372 9.73 7.31 -14.73
C MET A 372 10.80 8.09 -15.50
N GLY A 373 12.06 7.61 -15.54
CA GLY A 373 13.18 8.28 -16.22
C GLY A 373 13.85 9.38 -15.40
N ARG A 374 13.62 9.45 -14.08
CA ARG A 374 14.37 10.34 -13.19
C ARG A 374 15.76 9.76 -12.93
N ASP A 375 16.75 10.62 -12.77
CA ASP A 375 18.09 10.19 -12.32
C ASP A 375 18.14 9.86 -10.82
N GLU A 376 19.24 9.24 -10.37
CA GLU A 376 19.39 8.83 -8.97
C GLU A 376 19.36 10.02 -8.00
N GLU A 377 19.90 11.18 -8.38
CA GLU A 377 19.93 12.39 -7.56
C GLU A 377 18.49 12.88 -7.32
N GLN A 378 17.69 12.98 -8.38
CA GLN A 378 16.28 13.34 -8.31
C GLN A 378 15.47 12.32 -7.49
N ALA A 379 15.75 11.02 -7.68
CA ALA A 379 15.08 9.96 -6.95
C ALA A 379 15.38 9.99 -5.43
N ARG A 380 16.63 10.35 -5.05
CA ARG A 380 17.05 10.47 -3.64
C ARG A 380 16.59 11.77 -2.98
N SER A 381 16.37 12.83 -3.75
CA SER A 381 16.00 14.16 -3.26
C SER A 381 14.50 14.38 -3.13
N SER A 382 13.73 13.32 -2.95
CA SER A 382 12.27 13.39 -2.99
C SER A 382 11.62 13.01 -1.66
N LEU A 383 10.45 13.62 -1.38
CA LEU A 383 9.57 13.27 -0.28
C LEU A 383 8.15 13.02 -0.77
N ARG A 384 7.47 12.10 -0.12
CA ARG A 384 6.03 11.88 -0.25
C ARG A 384 5.31 12.44 0.97
N PHE A 385 4.36 13.33 0.74
CA PHE A 385 3.34 13.74 1.70
C PHE A 385 2.02 13.09 1.28
N SER A 386 1.40 12.35 2.16
CA SER A 386 0.13 11.71 1.86
C SER A 386 -0.94 12.10 2.88
N LEU A 387 -1.96 12.78 2.40
CA LEU A 387 -3.08 13.30 3.15
C LEU A 387 -4.18 12.25 3.26
N GLY A 388 -4.96 12.30 4.33
CA GLY A 388 -6.05 11.36 4.56
C GLY A 388 -7.22 11.93 5.34
N HIS A 389 -8.05 11.06 5.90
CA HIS A 389 -9.32 11.46 6.51
C HIS A 389 -9.17 12.36 7.74
N THR A 390 -8.05 12.30 8.44
CA THR A 390 -7.76 13.16 9.62
C THR A 390 -7.07 14.46 9.25
N THR A 391 -6.53 14.59 8.03
CA THR A 391 -5.77 15.78 7.62
C THR A 391 -6.67 17.03 7.57
N THR A 392 -6.16 18.12 8.13
CA THR A 392 -6.81 19.42 8.24
C THR A 392 -6.00 20.51 7.52
N THR A 393 -6.59 21.70 7.36
CA THR A 393 -5.87 22.88 6.84
C THR A 393 -4.68 23.27 7.73
N SER A 394 -4.80 23.13 9.06
CA SER A 394 -3.70 23.43 9.98
C SER A 394 -2.50 22.51 9.79
N ASP A 395 -2.70 21.25 9.37
CA ASP A 395 -1.59 20.34 9.06
C ASP A 395 -0.85 20.78 7.79
N VAL A 396 -1.59 21.28 6.80
CA VAL A 396 -1.02 21.87 5.58
C VAL A 396 -0.25 23.14 5.93
N ASP A 397 -0.83 24.03 6.74
CA ASP A 397 -0.18 25.27 7.20
C ASP A 397 1.14 24.97 7.91
N ALA A 398 1.17 23.99 8.82
CA ALA A 398 2.35 23.60 9.56
C ALA A 398 3.48 23.08 8.65
N LEU A 399 3.14 22.26 7.64
CA LEU A 399 4.13 21.80 6.66
C LEU A 399 4.66 22.98 5.83
N VAL A 400 3.77 23.83 5.32
CA VAL A 400 4.16 24.99 4.49
C VAL A 400 5.07 25.95 5.27
N GLU A 401 4.81 26.19 6.55
CA GLU A 401 5.67 27.02 7.40
C GLU A 401 7.07 26.39 7.61
N ALA A 402 7.13 25.05 7.70
CA ALA A 402 8.35 24.32 8.00
C ALA A 402 9.26 24.09 6.79
N ILE A 403 8.70 23.93 5.58
CA ILE A 403 9.41 23.34 4.43
C ILE A 403 10.55 24.21 3.92
N GLY A 404 10.37 25.53 3.78
CA GLY A 404 11.40 26.44 3.31
C GLY A 404 12.67 26.37 4.17
N PRO A 405 12.62 26.65 5.49
CA PRO A 405 13.75 26.53 6.41
C PRO A 405 14.37 25.12 6.47
N VAL A 406 13.57 24.06 6.26
CA VAL A 406 14.06 22.67 6.22
C VAL A 406 14.90 22.43 4.98
N VAL A 407 14.44 22.85 3.81
CA VAL A 407 15.17 22.73 2.53
C VAL A 407 16.46 23.51 2.56
N GLU A 408 16.44 24.76 3.03
CA GLU A 408 17.66 25.59 3.19
C GLU A 408 18.70 24.90 4.08
N ARG A 409 18.26 24.34 5.21
CA ARG A 409 19.16 23.63 6.14
C ARG A 409 19.71 22.34 5.55
N ALA A 410 18.89 21.57 4.83
CA ALA A 410 19.32 20.33 4.18
C ALA A 410 20.37 20.60 3.10
N ARG A 411 20.18 21.63 2.26
CA ARG A 411 21.13 22.07 1.25
C ARG A 411 22.46 22.51 1.87
N ALA A 412 22.42 23.31 2.94
CA ALA A 412 23.64 23.76 3.63
C ALA A 412 24.43 22.55 4.19
N ALA A 413 23.79 21.53 4.69
CA ALA A 413 24.43 20.31 5.18
C ALA A 413 25.06 19.48 4.03
N GLY A 414 24.38 19.37 2.88
CA GLY A 414 24.86 18.65 1.69
C GLY A 414 26.13 19.27 1.10
N VAL A 415 26.21 20.60 1.05
CA VAL A 415 27.41 21.33 0.58
C VAL A 415 28.63 21.03 1.45
N VAL A 416 28.48 20.96 2.78
CA VAL A 416 29.58 20.65 3.71
C VAL A 416 30.02 19.17 3.57
N GLY A 417 29.11 18.25 3.37
CA GLY A 417 29.39 16.81 3.16
C GLY A 417 30.11 16.52 1.84
N GLY A 418 29.70 17.19 0.76
CA GLY A 418 30.32 17.06 -0.56
C GLY A 418 31.77 17.57 -0.62
N ALA A 419 32.06 18.68 0.04
CA ALA A 419 33.41 19.21 0.13
C ALA A 419 34.37 18.28 0.91
N GLY A 420 33.89 17.61 1.96
CA GLY A 420 34.65 16.62 2.73
C GLY A 420 34.97 15.34 1.96
N SER A 421 34.05 14.87 1.10
CA SER A 421 34.25 13.69 0.26
C SER A 421 35.23 13.93 -0.89
N ALA A 422 35.15 15.10 -1.53
CA ALA A 422 36.08 15.49 -2.58
C ALA A 422 37.55 15.67 -2.06
N ALA A 423 37.68 16.19 -0.85
CA ALA A 423 38.99 16.33 -0.20
C ALA A 423 39.64 14.99 0.17
N ARG A 424 38.83 13.97 0.55
CA ARG A 424 39.34 12.60 0.82
C ARG A 424 39.70 11.85 -0.46
N LYS A 425 38.98 12.03 -1.58
CA LYS A 425 39.35 11.43 -2.87
C LYS A 425 40.60 12.08 -3.52
N ALA A 426 40.90 13.31 -3.20
CA ALA A 426 42.14 13.99 -3.69
C ALA A 426 43.40 13.71 -2.85
N ALA A 427 43.24 13.09 -1.66
CA ALA A 427 44.34 12.79 -0.74
C ALA A 427 44.70 11.28 -0.70
N GLY A 428 44.09 10.42 -1.51
CA GLY A 428 44.39 9.00 -1.70
C GLY A 428 44.78 8.72 -3.14
#